data_e61b59dce12007f73a8940e68175716e
#
_entry.id   e61b59dce12007f73a8940e68175716e
#
_cell.length_a   1.000
_cell.length_b   1.000
_cell.length_c   1.000
_cell.angle_alpha   90.00
_cell.angle_beta   90.00
_cell.angle_gamma   90.00
#
_symmetry.space_group_name_H-M   'P 1'
#
loop_
_entity.id
_entity.type
_entity.pdbx_description
1 polymer ?
#
loop_
_entity_poly.entity_id
_entity_poly.type
_entity_poly.pdbx_seq_one_letter_code
_entity_poly.pdbx_strand_id
1 'polypeptide(L)'
;MIYTVLVAAFLVVPITVSAQSVADRLNDYPTAARADYVFACMVTNGQTREMLDRCSCSIDLIASILPYERYEQAETVLSMRRVGGERMAFFKSAVLADNMVADLRRAQAEAEIVCF
;
A
#
# COMPACT_ATOMS: atom_id res chain seq x y z
N MET A 1 -14.15 -70.05 -1.90
CA MET A 1 -13.19 -68.99 -1.48
C MET A 1 -13.54 -67.73 -2.23
N ILE A 2 -14.16 -66.77 -1.55
CA ILE A 2 -14.58 -65.51 -2.13
C ILE A 2 -13.54 -64.48 -1.74
N TYR A 3 -12.75 -64.00 -2.70
CA TYR A 3 -11.81 -62.88 -2.49
C TYR A 3 -12.61 -61.57 -2.61
N THR A 4 -12.81 -60.91 -1.49
CA THR A 4 -13.34 -59.52 -1.43
C THR A 4 -12.19 -58.57 -1.72
N VAL A 5 -12.21 -57.95 -2.92
CA VAL A 5 -11.27 -56.86 -3.26
C VAL A 5 -11.81 -55.57 -2.66
N LEU A 6 -11.15 -55.07 -1.61
CA LEU A 6 -11.39 -53.74 -1.05
C LEU A 6 -10.75 -52.69 -1.99
N VAL A 7 -11.57 -52.01 -2.77
CA VAL A 7 -11.16 -50.84 -3.53
C VAL A 7 -11.18 -49.63 -2.57
N ALA A 8 -9.98 -49.22 -2.15
CA ALA A 8 -9.78 -47.98 -1.39
C ALA A 8 -9.94 -46.79 -2.34
N ALA A 9 -11.07 -46.08 -2.25
CA ALA A 9 -11.27 -44.84 -2.97
C ALA A 9 -10.43 -43.73 -2.33
N PHE A 10 -9.32 -43.33 -2.98
CA PHE A 10 -8.55 -42.14 -2.63
C PHE A 10 -9.37 -40.90 -3.03
N LEU A 11 -9.93 -40.22 -2.05
CA LEU A 11 -10.50 -38.89 -2.22
C LEU A 11 -9.37 -37.88 -2.44
N VAL A 12 -9.11 -37.53 -3.68
CA VAL A 12 -8.22 -36.42 -4.04
C VAL A 12 -8.98 -35.11 -3.75
N VAL A 13 -8.68 -34.47 -2.61
CA VAL A 13 -9.19 -33.14 -2.30
C VAL A 13 -8.38 -32.13 -3.12
N PRO A 14 -8.99 -31.37 -4.04
CA PRO A 14 -8.27 -30.34 -4.75
C PRO A 14 -7.89 -29.22 -3.77
N ILE A 15 -6.58 -29.05 -3.53
CA ILE A 15 -6.07 -27.90 -2.78
C ILE A 15 -6.09 -26.72 -3.75
N THR A 16 -7.15 -25.93 -3.69
CA THR A 16 -7.21 -24.62 -4.38
C THR A 16 -6.30 -23.65 -3.64
N VAL A 17 -5.04 -23.57 -4.03
CA VAL A 17 -4.15 -22.49 -3.58
C VAL A 17 -4.60 -21.21 -4.26
N SER A 18 -5.25 -20.33 -3.51
CA SER A 18 -5.65 -19.01 -4.01
C SER A 18 -4.42 -18.19 -4.35
N ALA A 19 -4.20 -17.90 -5.62
CA ALA A 19 -3.13 -17.02 -6.09
C ALA A 19 -3.20 -15.59 -5.50
N GLN A 20 -4.35 -15.19 -5.00
CA GLN A 20 -4.57 -13.89 -4.33
C GLN A 20 -3.76 -13.73 -3.03
N SER A 21 -3.44 -14.81 -2.33
CA SER A 21 -2.70 -14.75 -1.06
C SER A 21 -1.24 -14.34 -1.20
N VAL A 22 -0.64 -14.43 -2.38
CA VAL A 22 0.75 -14.04 -2.63
C VAL A 22 0.83 -12.54 -2.94
N ALA A 23 -0.09 -12.00 -3.73
CA ALA A 23 -0.15 -10.58 -4.04
C ALA A 23 -0.45 -9.75 -2.78
N ASP A 24 -1.37 -10.22 -1.92
CA ASP A 24 -1.73 -9.55 -0.66
C ASP A 24 -0.58 -9.55 0.36
N ARG A 25 0.36 -10.50 0.26
CA ARG A 25 1.55 -10.57 1.14
C ARG A 25 2.70 -9.68 0.68
N LEU A 26 2.76 -9.35 -0.60
CA LEU A 26 3.83 -8.54 -1.16
C LEU A 26 3.58 -7.05 -0.98
N ASN A 27 2.31 -6.63 -0.95
CA ASN A 27 1.93 -5.24 -0.78
C ASN A 27 0.45 -5.15 -0.41
N ASP A 28 0.14 -4.57 0.75
CA ASP A 28 -1.22 -4.37 1.24
C ASP A 28 -1.93 -3.15 0.64
N TYR A 29 -1.22 -2.34 -0.17
CA TYR A 29 -1.77 -1.14 -0.80
C TYR A 29 -2.70 -1.51 -1.96
N PRO A 30 -3.94 -0.99 -1.99
CA PRO A 30 -4.81 -1.13 -3.16
C PRO A 30 -4.17 -0.53 -4.41
N THR A 31 -4.42 -1.15 -5.56
CA THR A 31 -3.91 -0.64 -6.85
C THR A 31 -4.32 0.81 -7.09
N ALA A 32 -5.56 1.18 -6.72
CA ALA A 32 -6.03 2.56 -6.85
C ALA A 32 -5.20 3.55 -6.04
N ALA A 33 -4.84 3.22 -4.80
CA ALA A 33 -4.01 4.08 -3.95
C ALA A 33 -2.60 4.26 -4.53
N ARG A 34 -2.01 3.18 -5.05
CA ARG A 34 -0.70 3.24 -5.74
C ARG A 34 -0.76 4.07 -7.01
N ALA A 35 -1.78 3.87 -7.83
CA ALA A 35 -1.98 4.62 -9.06
C ALA A 35 -2.18 6.12 -8.79
N ASP A 36 -2.94 6.46 -7.76
CA ASP A 36 -3.18 7.85 -7.35
C ASP A 36 -1.87 8.54 -6.90
N TYR A 37 -1.05 7.85 -6.11
CA TYR A 37 0.27 8.34 -5.72
C TYR A 37 1.16 8.59 -6.92
N VAL A 38 1.27 7.63 -7.84
CA VAL A 38 2.09 7.75 -9.05
C VAL A 38 1.61 8.90 -9.92
N PHE A 39 0.30 9.06 -10.08
CA PHE A 39 -0.27 10.17 -10.83
C PHE A 39 0.10 11.52 -10.22
N ALA A 40 -0.10 11.71 -8.92
CA ALA A 40 0.26 12.95 -8.22
C ALA A 40 1.77 13.24 -8.27
N CYS A 41 2.59 12.21 -8.10
CA CYS A 41 4.04 12.31 -8.21
C CYS A 41 4.48 12.77 -9.62
N MET A 42 3.91 12.21 -10.65
CA MET A 42 4.22 12.59 -12.05
C MET A 42 3.73 14.00 -12.40
N VAL A 43 2.60 14.42 -11.86
CA VAL A 43 2.10 15.82 -12.04
C VAL A 43 3.12 16.81 -11.47
N THR A 44 3.76 16.50 -10.37
CA THR A 44 4.73 17.36 -9.69
C THR A 44 6.13 17.30 -10.32
N ASN A 45 6.57 16.13 -10.79
CA ASN A 45 7.96 15.91 -11.21
C ASN A 45 8.14 15.76 -12.73
N GLY A 46 7.07 15.60 -13.48
CA GLY A 46 7.09 15.45 -14.94
C GLY A 46 6.40 14.17 -15.42
N GLN A 47 5.77 14.24 -16.57
CA GLN A 47 5.01 13.15 -17.17
C GLN A 47 5.83 12.40 -18.22
N THR A 48 6.95 11.83 -17.79
CA THR A 48 7.84 11.04 -18.62
C THR A 48 7.85 9.58 -18.20
N ARG A 49 8.35 8.71 -19.08
CA ARG A 49 8.53 7.29 -18.73
C ARG A 49 9.48 7.13 -17.53
N GLU A 50 10.55 7.91 -17.49
CA GLU A 50 11.48 7.91 -16.37
C GLU A 50 10.80 8.27 -15.05
N MET A 51 9.95 9.30 -15.06
CA MET A 51 9.19 9.67 -13.85
C MET A 51 8.16 8.61 -13.45
N LEU A 52 7.53 7.94 -14.40
CA LEU A 52 6.67 6.80 -14.09
C LEU A 52 7.43 5.72 -13.32
N ASP A 53 8.62 5.37 -13.76
CA ASP A 53 9.44 4.34 -13.12
C ASP A 53 9.91 4.80 -11.73
N ARG A 54 10.35 6.03 -11.57
CA ARG A 54 10.77 6.61 -10.29
C ARG A 54 9.62 6.76 -9.30
N CYS A 55 8.47 7.27 -9.74
CA CYS A 55 7.28 7.41 -8.89
C CYS A 55 6.71 6.05 -8.48
N SER A 56 6.78 5.05 -9.34
CA SER A 56 6.39 3.67 -9.02
C SER A 56 7.34 3.05 -8.00
N CYS A 57 8.64 3.21 -8.17
CA CYS A 57 9.65 2.82 -7.19
C CYS A 57 9.35 3.45 -5.82
N SER A 58 9.03 4.73 -5.80
CA SER A 58 8.76 5.48 -4.56
C SER A 58 7.59 4.89 -3.76
N ILE A 59 6.45 4.64 -4.41
CA ILE A 59 5.29 4.08 -3.69
C ILE A 59 5.53 2.63 -3.26
N ASP A 60 6.25 1.85 -4.04
CA ASP A 60 6.60 0.47 -3.68
C ASP A 60 7.51 0.44 -2.44
N LEU A 61 8.48 1.37 -2.35
CA LEU A 61 9.34 1.49 -1.19
C LEU A 61 8.56 1.99 0.05
N ILE A 62 7.72 3.00 -0.09
CA ILE A 62 6.83 3.47 0.99
C ILE A 62 5.98 2.31 1.51
N ALA A 63 5.39 1.53 0.62
CA ALA A 63 4.56 0.38 0.97
C ALA A 63 5.34 -0.74 1.68
N SER A 64 6.64 -0.85 1.45
CA SER A 64 7.51 -1.79 2.16
C SER A 64 7.83 -1.37 3.60
N ILE A 65 7.74 -0.07 3.90
CA ILE A 65 8.09 0.52 5.20
C ILE A 65 6.85 0.77 6.04
N LEU A 66 5.79 1.31 5.44
CA LEU A 66 4.60 1.80 6.11
C LEU A 66 3.37 0.95 5.71
N PRO A 67 2.68 0.29 6.66
CA PRO A 67 1.43 -0.41 6.38
C PRO A 67 0.37 0.54 5.77
N TYR A 68 -0.47 0.02 4.88
CA TYR A 68 -1.47 0.83 4.17
C TYR A 68 -2.39 1.61 5.11
N GLU A 69 -2.82 1.02 6.20
CA GLU A 69 -3.64 1.72 7.21
C GLU A 69 -2.97 2.99 7.73
N ARG A 70 -1.66 2.94 7.99
CA ARG A 70 -0.88 4.11 8.45
C ARG A 70 -0.72 5.15 7.36
N TYR A 71 -0.51 4.71 6.14
CA TYR A 71 -0.48 5.58 4.96
C TYR A 71 -1.81 6.31 4.77
N GLU A 72 -2.93 5.60 4.81
CA GLU A 72 -4.27 6.16 4.65
C GLU A 72 -4.61 7.17 5.75
N GLN A 73 -4.27 6.87 7.00
CA GLN A 73 -4.44 7.79 8.12
C GLN A 73 -3.65 9.09 7.91
N ALA A 74 -2.40 9.00 7.50
CA ALA A 74 -1.55 10.16 7.25
C ALA A 74 -2.06 11.00 6.06
N GLU A 75 -2.44 10.36 4.96
CA GLU A 75 -3.04 11.03 3.80
C GLU A 75 -4.35 11.72 4.16
N THR A 76 -5.18 11.11 5.00
CA THR A 76 -6.42 11.70 5.51
C THR A 76 -6.12 12.98 6.31
N VAL A 77 -5.15 12.95 7.22
CA VAL A 77 -4.73 14.14 7.98
C VAL A 77 -4.25 15.25 7.05
N LEU A 78 -3.40 14.92 6.08
CA LEU A 78 -2.89 15.90 5.11
C LEU A 78 -4.01 16.50 4.25
N SER A 79 -4.96 15.68 3.83
CA SER A 79 -6.13 16.13 3.08
C SER A 79 -6.99 17.10 3.90
N MET A 80 -7.25 16.78 5.16
CA MET A 80 -8.00 17.64 6.07
C MET A 80 -7.29 18.98 6.34
N ARG A 81 -5.96 18.95 6.46
CA ARG A 81 -5.14 20.18 6.63
C ARG A 81 -5.22 21.11 5.42
N ARG A 82 -5.39 20.57 4.22
CA ARG A 82 -5.53 21.35 2.98
C ARG A 82 -6.89 22.04 2.85
N VAL A 83 -7.95 21.41 3.37
CA VAL A 83 -9.32 21.96 3.27
C VAL A 83 -9.50 23.26 4.05
N GLY A 84 -8.81 23.41 5.19
CA GLY A 84 -8.86 24.62 6.01
C GLY A 84 -10.15 24.76 6.83
N GLY A 85 -10.26 25.85 7.62
CA GLY A 85 -11.39 26.15 8.47
C GLY A 85 -11.15 25.83 9.95
N GLU A 86 -11.96 26.41 10.86
CA GLU A 86 -11.80 26.27 12.30
C GLU A 86 -11.93 24.83 12.79
N ARG A 87 -12.82 24.03 12.19
CA ARG A 87 -12.97 22.61 12.52
C ARG A 87 -11.74 21.78 12.20
N MET A 88 -10.93 22.24 11.25
CA MET A 88 -9.69 21.57 10.84
C MET A 88 -8.48 22.02 11.66
N ALA A 89 -8.59 23.07 12.49
CA ALA A 89 -7.52 23.55 13.35
C ALA A 89 -7.04 22.45 14.32
N PHE A 90 -7.95 21.59 14.80
CA PHE A 90 -7.60 20.44 15.64
C PHE A 90 -6.62 19.49 14.95
N PHE A 91 -6.86 19.16 13.68
CA PHE A 91 -5.97 18.27 12.90
C PHE A 91 -4.62 18.92 12.55
N LYS A 92 -4.54 20.24 12.58
CA LYS A 92 -3.29 20.97 12.36
C LYS A 92 -2.35 20.93 13.56
N SER A 93 -2.89 20.80 14.78
CA SER A 93 -2.13 20.91 16.03
C SER A 93 -2.12 19.66 16.90
N ALA A 94 -2.90 18.62 16.57
CA ALA A 94 -2.93 17.38 17.35
C ALA A 94 -1.63 16.61 17.22
N VAL A 95 -1.00 16.27 18.35
CA VAL A 95 0.25 15.49 18.39
C VAL A 95 0.13 14.14 17.69
N LEU A 96 -1.02 13.46 17.83
CA LEU A 96 -1.27 12.19 17.17
C LEU A 96 -1.28 12.35 15.63
N ALA A 97 -1.91 13.40 15.12
CA ALA A 97 -1.92 13.72 13.70
C ALA A 97 -0.50 14.04 13.19
N ASP A 98 0.30 14.77 13.95
CA ASP A 98 1.69 15.08 13.61
C ASP A 98 2.55 13.80 13.56
N ASN A 99 2.35 12.86 14.46
CA ASN A 99 3.06 11.57 14.46
C ASN A 99 2.70 10.72 13.23
N MET A 100 1.43 10.68 12.82
CA MET A 100 1.00 9.99 11.61
C MET A 100 1.65 10.57 10.36
N VAL A 101 1.70 11.88 10.23
CA VAL A 101 2.34 12.56 9.11
C VAL A 101 3.86 12.39 9.15
N ALA A 102 4.49 12.41 10.34
CA ALA A 102 5.92 12.19 10.48
C ALA A 102 6.37 10.80 10.00
N ASP A 103 5.58 9.76 10.28
CA ASP A 103 5.86 8.40 9.80
C ASP A 103 5.81 8.33 8.26
N LEU A 104 4.81 8.94 7.65
CA LEU A 104 4.71 9.03 6.19
C LEU A 104 5.89 9.82 5.60
N ARG A 105 6.23 10.97 6.17
CA ARG A 105 7.35 11.80 5.70
C ARG A 105 8.68 11.09 5.78
N ARG A 106 8.89 10.26 6.80
CA ARG A 106 10.08 9.43 6.93
C ARG A 106 10.16 8.38 5.83
N ALA A 107 9.07 7.67 5.57
CA ALA A 107 8.99 6.69 4.48
C ALA A 107 9.20 7.35 3.10
N GLN A 108 8.64 8.53 2.87
CA GLN A 108 8.84 9.31 1.64
C GLN A 108 10.29 9.75 1.47
N ALA A 109 10.96 10.18 2.55
CA ALA A 109 12.37 10.58 2.50
C ALA A 109 13.29 9.41 2.12
N GLU A 110 13.03 8.22 2.65
CA GLU A 110 13.77 7.02 2.26
C GLU A 110 13.54 6.66 0.79
N ALA A 111 12.30 6.74 0.34
CA ALA A 111 11.94 6.50 -1.06
C ALA A 111 12.62 7.50 -2.00
N GLU A 112 12.72 8.76 -1.62
CA GLU A 112 13.40 9.77 -2.42
C GLU A 112 14.88 9.48 -2.58
N ILE A 113 15.57 9.06 -1.54
CA ILE A 113 16.99 8.71 -1.58
C ILE A 113 17.25 7.51 -2.50
N VAL A 114 16.35 6.52 -2.53
CA VAL A 114 16.54 5.28 -3.29
C VAL A 114 16.09 5.42 -4.74
N CYS A 115 15.00 6.17 -4.99
CA CYS A 115 14.31 6.20 -6.28
C CYS A 115 14.64 7.41 -7.14
N PHE A 116 15.23 8.47 -6.57
CA PHE A 116 15.56 9.72 -7.23
C PHE A 116 17.05 10.06 -7.09
#